data_28bac20b61f8d69368bdf3fa1ed46d4a
#
_entry.id   28bac20b61f8d69368bdf3fa1ed46d4a
#
_cell.length_a   1.000
_cell.length_b   1.000
_cell.length_c   1.000
_cell.angle_alpha   90.00
_cell.angle_beta   90.00
_cell.angle_gamma   90.00
#
_symmetry.space_group_name_H-M   'P 1'
#
loop_
_entity.id
_entity.type
_entity.pdbx_description
1 polymer ?
#
loop_
_entity_poly.entity_id
_entity_poly.type
_entity_poly.pdbx_seq_one_letter_code
_entity_poly.pdbx_strand_id
1 'polypeptide(L)'
;MTQKHFILFILLIMLSTAFARAQTSFDSEGGCLNVVDFSHGQKLGEYGDRCISVNYLHETFINEQFCIGAGIGYSHHEKYMFSAIPVFLSTHYFFLDKRFSPFLNLRVGGFGMFGEKNVDTKEKYSVSSNKLDFNLFVSPGIGVKMHITPDIGILVSINDGAYLVNAYDTNKNDYKNKLIHDLGISIGVCFQIKGW
;
A
#
# COMPACT_ATOMS: atom_id res chain seq x y z
N MET A 1 -13.95 26.34 -19.34
CA MET A 1 -13.70 25.52 -18.15
C MET A 1 -14.69 24.39 -18.16
N THR A 2 -14.27 23.14 -18.33
CA THR A 2 -15.18 22.03 -18.44
C THR A 2 -15.79 21.69 -17.07
N GLN A 3 -17.03 21.18 -17.03
CA GLN A 3 -17.76 20.83 -15.82
C GLN A 3 -16.93 19.94 -14.85
N LYS A 4 -16.03 19.11 -15.38
CA LYS A 4 -15.10 18.26 -14.61
C LYS A 4 -14.10 19.08 -13.78
N HIS A 5 -13.57 20.16 -14.32
CA HIS A 5 -12.62 21.03 -13.60
C HIS A 5 -13.31 21.85 -12.51
N PHE A 6 -14.60 22.19 -12.70
CA PHE A 6 -15.39 22.90 -11.70
C PHE A 6 -15.70 22.00 -10.48
N ILE A 7 -16.06 20.74 -10.73
CA ILE A 7 -16.28 19.74 -9.66
C ILE A 7 -14.98 19.48 -8.88
N LEU A 8 -13.85 19.32 -9.58
CA LEU A 8 -12.54 19.14 -8.95
C LEU A 8 -12.15 20.35 -8.09
N PHE A 9 -12.44 21.56 -8.56
CA PHE A 9 -12.15 22.80 -7.84
C PHE A 9 -13.01 22.94 -6.56
N ILE A 10 -14.31 22.59 -6.64
CA ILE A 10 -15.22 22.56 -5.47
C ILE A 10 -14.74 21.50 -4.47
N LEU A 11 -14.33 20.31 -4.94
CA LEU A 11 -13.80 19.25 -4.07
C LEU A 11 -12.53 19.70 -3.36
N LEU A 12 -11.66 20.42 -4.05
CA LEU A 12 -10.42 20.99 -3.49
C LEU A 12 -10.72 22.06 -2.43
N ILE A 13 -11.71 22.93 -2.66
CA ILE A 13 -12.16 23.95 -1.70
C ILE A 13 -12.83 23.28 -0.48
N MET A 14 -13.67 22.29 -0.69
CA MET A 14 -14.27 21.54 0.42
C MET A 14 -13.22 20.82 1.26
N LEU A 15 -12.21 20.22 0.61
CA LEU A 15 -11.08 19.62 1.29
C LEU A 15 -10.33 20.68 2.12
N SER A 16 -10.01 21.83 1.55
CA SER A 16 -9.28 22.91 2.23
C SER A 16 -10.03 23.49 3.43
N THR A 17 -11.36 23.64 3.35
CA THR A 17 -12.18 24.12 4.46
C THR A 17 -12.36 23.08 5.57
N ALA A 18 -12.38 21.78 5.23
CA ALA A 18 -12.35 20.70 6.21
C ALA A 18 -11.02 20.68 6.99
N PHE A 19 -9.89 20.93 6.33
CA PHE A 19 -8.57 21.05 6.96
C PHE A 19 -8.47 22.24 7.94
N ALA A 20 -9.11 23.37 7.64
CA ALA A 20 -9.04 24.57 8.48
C ALA A 20 -9.77 24.43 9.83
N ARG A 21 -10.72 23.53 9.97
CA ARG A 21 -11.55 23.35 11.19
C ARG A 21 -11.02 22.30 12.18
N ALA A 22 -10.01 21.50 11.79
CA ALA A 22 -9.51 20.41 12.62
C ALA A 22 -8.30 20.86 13.47
N GLN A 23 -8.53 21.64 14.53
CA GLN A 23 -7.44 22.23 15.35
C GLN A 23 -7.21 21.53 16.69
N THR A 24 -7.35 20.24 16.80
CA THR A 24 -6.88 19.53 17.98
C THR A 24 -5.54 18.87 17.65
N SER A 25 -4.48 19.29 18.33
CA SER A 25 -3.20 18.59 18.30
C SER A 25 -3.35 17.24 19.00
N PHE A 26 -2.84 16.19 18.37
CA PHE A 26 -2.76 14.86 18.97
C PHE A 26 -1.30 14.58 19.27
N ASP A 27 -1.02 14.40 20.57
CA ASP A 27 0.33 14.13 21.06
C ASP A 27 0.75 12.71 20.62
N SER A 28 1.74 12.64 19.71
CA SER A 28 2.22 11.39 19.12
C SER A 28 3.64 11.03 19.56
N GLU A 29 4.22 11.78 20.51
CA GLU A 29 5.58 11.51 20.98
C GLU A 29 5.71 10.12 21.61
N GLY A 30 6.65 9.33 21.09
CA GLY A 30 7.08 8.07 21.69
C GLY A 30 6.10 6.89 21.62
N GLY A 31 5.06 6.96 20.78
CA GLY A 31 4.05 5.91 20.67
C GLY A 31 4.29 4.94 19.52
N CYS A 32 3.44 3.91 19.46
CA CYS A 32 3.38 2.96 18.35
C CYS A 32 2.10 3.14 17.55
N LEU A 33 2.21 2.97 16.24
CA LEU A 33 1.09 2.94 15.29
C LEU A 33 0.92 1.51 14.78
N ASN A 34 -0.23 0.93 15.06
CA ASN A 34 -0.61 -0.37 14.51
C ASN A 34 -1.67 -0.13 13.44
N VAL A 35 -1.48 -0.68 12.25
CA VAL A 35 -2.40 -0.51 11.13
C VAL A 35 -2.82 -1.86 10.59
N VAL A 36 -4.12 -2.03 10.41
CA VAL A 36 -4.67 -3.10 9.57
C VAL A 36 -5.24 -2.43 8.35
N ASP A 37 -4.67 -2.68 7.18
CA ASP A 37 -5.18 -2.13 5.94
C ASP A 37 -5.67 -3.21 4.97
N PHE A 38 -6.66 -2.83 4.19
CA PHE A 38 -7.18 -3.55 3.05
C PHE A 38 -6.92 -2.73 1.80
N SER A 39 -6.32 -3.33 0.78
CA SER A 39 -6.07 -2.64 -0.48
C SER A 39 -6.60 -3.38 -1.68
N HIS A 40 -6.99 -2.62 -2.68
CA HIS A 40 -7.41 -3.10 -3.99
C HIS A 40 -6.61 -2.38 -5.06
N GLY A 41 -5.73 -3.14 -5.72
CA GLY A 41 -4.91 -2.67 -6.83
C GLY A 41 -5.60 -2.90 -8.17
N GLN A 42 -5.46 -1.92 -9.07
CA GLN A 42 -5.92 -2.01 -10.45
C GLN A 42 -4.72 -2.11 -11.39
N LYS A 43 -4.91 -2.82 -12.46
CA LYS A 43 -3.92 -2.97 -13.52
C LYS A 43 -3.42 -1.62 -14.03
N LEU A 44 -2.11 -1.42 -13.99
CA LEU A 44 -1.44 -0.28 -14.61
C LEU A 44 -0.54 -0.77 -15.76
N GLY A 45 -0.86 -0.38 -17.00
CA GLY A 45 -0.09 -0.77 -18.17
C GLY A 45 -0.31 -2.22 -18.63
N GLU A 46 0.55 -2.70 -19.53
CA GLU A 46 0.45 -4.03 -20.15
C GLU A 46 0.72 -5.16 -19.16
N TYR A 47 1.66 -4.97 -18.23
CA TYR A 47 2.08 -5.95 -17.23
C TYR A 47 1.40 -5.76 -15.87
N GLY A 48 0.44 -4.84 -15.76
CA GLY A 48 -0.31 -4.63 -14.52
C GLY A 48 -1.24 -5.79 -14.21
N ASP A 49 -1.55 -5.96 -12.92
CA ASP A 49 -2.44 -6.97 -12.40
C ASP A 49 -3.53 -6.35 -11.50
N ARG A 50 -4.61 -7.09 -11.28
CA ARG A 50 -5.53 -6.81 -10.18
C ARG A 50 -5.03 -7.52 -8.94
N CYS A 51 -4.90 -6.77 -7.86
CA CYS A 51 -4.44 -7.30 -6.59
C CYS A 51 -5.42 -6.92 -5.48
N ILE A 52 -5.74 -7.88 -4.63
CA ILE A 52 -6.44 -7.65 -3.36
C ILE A 52 -5.47 -8.02 -2.26
N SER A 53 -5.28 -7.15 -1.29
CA SER A 53 -4.39 -7.46 -0.16
C SER A 53 -4.94 -7.00 1.19
N VAL A 54 -4.52 -7.71 2.23
CA VAL A 54 -4.71 -7.35 3.63
C VAL A 54 -3.33 -7.32 4.28
N ASN A 55 -3.02 -6.24 4.98
CA ASN A 55 -1.73 -6.07 5.63
C ASN A 55 -1.90 -5.65 7.08
N TYR A 56 -0.98 -6.11 7.92
CA TYR A 56 -0.78 -5.62 9.27
C TYR A 56 0.59 -4.95 9.36
N LEU A 57 0.63 -3.75 9.94
CA LEU A 57 1.84 -2.96 10.16
C LEU A 57 1.97 -2.63 11.64
N HIS A 58 3.19 -2.71 12.13
CA HIS A 58 3.57 -2.21 13.44
C HIS A 58 4.71 -1.21 13.25
N GLU A 59 4.47 0.05 13.61
CA GLU A 59 5.40 1.15 13.43
C GLU A 59 5.59 1.90 14.73
N THR A 60 6.78 2.44 14.95
CA THR A 60 7.13 3.27 16.10
C THR A 60 7.37 4.70 15.62
N PHE A 61 6.82 5.67 16.33
CA PHE A 61 7.10 7.08 16.09
C PHE A 61 8.53 7.43 16.51
N ILE A 62 9.33 7.92 15.58
CA ILE A 62 10.66 8.47 15.82
C ILE A 62 10.54 9.94 16.26
N ASN A 63 9.55 10.63 15.74
CA ASN A 63 9.12 11.96 16.12
C ASN A 63 7.63 12.14 15.80
N GLU A 64 7.05 13.29 16.09
CA GLU A 64 5.62 13.61 15.88
C GLU A 64 5.12 13.33 14.45
N GLN A 65 6.00 13.39 13.46
CA GLN A 65 5.64 13.30 12.03
C GLN A 65 6.10 12.01 11.37
N PHE A 66 7.14 11.36 11.89
CA PHE A 66 7.77 10.23 11.21
C PHE A 66 7.71 8.96 12.04
N CYS A 67 7.17 7.90 11.43
CA CYS A 67 7.22 6.56 11.99
C CYS A 67 7.85 5.56 11.02
N ILE A 68 8.44 4.53 11.61
CA ILE A 68 9.08 3.41 10.90
C ILE A 68 8.73 2.11 11.60
N GLY A 69 8.59 1.06 10.83
CA GLY A 69 8.31 -0.26 11.37
C GLY A 69 8.35 -1.34 10.32
N ALA A 70 7.64 -2.41 10.61
CA ALA A 70 7.56 -3.57 9.74
C ALA A 70 6.10 -4.01 9.58
N GLY A 71 5.85 -4.73 8.49
CA GLY A 71 4.53 -5.29 8.23
C GLY A 71 4.61 -6.67 7.57
N ILE A 72 3.50 -7.36 7.68
CA ILE A 72 3.24 -8.63 7.02
C ILE A 72 1.85 -8.58 6.41
N GLY A 73 1.64 -9.28 5.31
CA GLY A 73 0.35 -9.29 4.67
C GLY A 73 0.04 -10.57 3.91
N TYR A 74 -1.09 -10.53 3.27
CA TYR A 74 -1.53 -11.50 2.28
C TYR A 74 -2.02 -10.75 1.05
N SER A 75 -1.60 -11.15 -0.12
CA SER A 75 -2.08 -10.60 -1.39
C SER A 75 -2.48 -11.71 -2.35
N HIS A 76 -3.52 -11.44 -3.13
CA HIS A 76 -3.99 -12.32 -4.21
C HIS A 76 -4.00 -11.55 -5.51
N HIS A 77 -3.34 -12.12 -6.52
CA HIS A 77 -3.16 -11.55 -7.85
C HIS A 77 -4.02 -12.31 -8.86
N GLU A 78 -5.07 -11.65 -9.38
CA GLU A 78 -6.08 -12.31 -10.22
C GLU A 78 -5.56 -12.75 -11.59
N LYS A 79 -4.82 -11.87 -12.28
CA LYS A 79 -4.35 -12.13 -13.64
C LYS A 79 -3.35 -13.29 -13.70
N TYR A 80 -2.45 -13.32 -12.74
CA TYR A 80 -1.39 -14.33 -12.68
C TYR A 80 -1.74 -15.50 -11.77
N MET A 81 -2.94 -15.50 -11.15
CA MET A 81 -3.50 -16.56 -10.31
C MET A 81 -2.53 -17.05 -9.23
N PHE A 82 -1.79 -16.14 -8.59
CA PHE A 82 -0.95 -16.46 -7.45
C PHE A 82 -1.34 -15.67 -6.22
N SER A 83 -1.01 -16.24 -5.08
CA SER A 83 -1.09 -15.55 -3.80
C SER A 83 0.31 -15.32 -3.25
N ALA A 84 0.49 -14.28 -2.46
CA ALA A 84 1.77 -13.95 -1.88
C ALA A 84 1.64 -13.55 -0.41
N ILE A 85 2.70 -13.81 0.35
CA ILE A 85 2.87 -13.29 1.71
C ILE A 85 4.00 -12.28 1.68
N PRO A 86 3.70 -10.97 1.61
CA PRO A 86 4.69 -9.93 1.72
C PRO A 86 5.14 -9.74 3.17
N VAL A 87 6.45 -9.53 3.34
CA VAL A 87 7.08 -9.04 4.58
C VAL A 87 7.90 -7.82 4.21
N PHE A 88 7.69 -6.72 4.91
CA PHE A 88 8.23 -5.42 4.48
C PHE A 88 8.56 -4.50 5.65
N LEU A 89 9.47 -3.58 5.40
CA LEU A 89 9.66 -2.38 6.17
C LEU A 89 8.67 -1.32 5.68
N SER A 90 8.14 -0.55 6.59
CA SER A 90 7.18 0.51 6.31
C SER A 90 7.59 1.80 6.99
N THR A 91 7.34 2.90 6.31
CA THR A 91 7.52 4.24 6.87
C THR A 91 6.31 5.10 6.53
N HIS A 92 5.90 5.96 7.48
CA HIS A 92 4.94 7.03 7.23
C HIS A 92 5.52 8.37 7.65
N TYR A 93 5.28 9.38 6.83
CA TYR A 93 5.57 10.78 7.15
C TYR A 93 4.26 11.56 7.15
N PHE A 94 3.83 11.99 8.33
CA PHE A 94 2.61 12.77 8.54
C PHE A 94 2.94 14.25 8.49
N PHE A 95 2.31 15.00 7.58
CA PHE A 95 2.61 16.44 7.42
C PHE A 95 2.04 17.30 8.55
N LEU A 96 1.01 16.82 9.21
CA LEU A 96 0.31 17.58 10.25
C LEU A 96 0.02 16.67 11.45
N ASP A 97 0.25 17.19 12.66
CA ASP A 97 -0.24 16.59 13.88
C ASP A 97 -1.65 17.11 14.21
N LYS A 98 -2.62 16.72 13.42
CA LYS A 98 -4.01 17.16 13.52
C LYS A 98 -4.97 16.00 13.24
N ARG A 99 -6.27 16.22 13.52
CA ARG A 99 -7.32 15.25 13.23
C ARG A 99 -7.28 14.72 11.80
N PHE A 100 -6.98 15.60 10.83
CA PHE A 100 -6.72 15.22 9.45
C PHE A 100 -5.26 15.47 9.14
N SER A 101 -4.54 14.42 8.83
CA SER A 101 -3.13 14.49 8.50
C SER A 101 -2.87 13.84 7.14
N PRO A 102 -2.52 14.62 6.11
CA PRO A 102 -1.95 14.06 4.91
C PRO A 102 -0.65 13.33 5.25
N PHE A 103 -0.35 12.26 4.52
CA PHE A 103 0.89 11.51 4.72
C PHE A 103 1.46 10.99 3.42
N LEU A 104 2.76 10.73 3.46
CA LEU A 104 3.47 9.88 2.51
C LEU A 104 3.79 8.57 3.20
N ASN A 105 3.74 7.47 2.46
CA ASN A 105 4.22 6.19 2.92
C ASN A 105 5.12 5.53 1.91
N LEU A 106 6.03 4.69 2.41
CA LEU A 106 6.88 3.85 1.60
C LEU A 106 6.96 2.47 2.24
N ARG A 107 6.68 1.43 1.46
CA ARG A 107 6.87 0.03 1.85
C ARG A 107 7.92 -0.59 0.94
N VAL A 108 8.89 -1.27 1.53
CA VAL A 108 9.97 -1.97 0.80
C VAL A 108 10.15 -3.33 1.43
N GLY A 109 10.10 -4.38 0.63
CA GLY A 109 10.22 -5.72 1.19
C GLY A 109 10.35 -6.81 0.16
N GLY A 110 10.11 -8.01 0.64
CA GLY A 110 10.06 -9.20 -0.20
C GLY A 110 8.79 -9.99 0.03
N PHE A 111 8.51 -10.90 -0.87
CA PHE A 111 7.36 -11.77 -0.76
C PHE A 111 7.65 -13.17 -1.28
N GLY A 112 7.09 -14.16 -0.58
CA GLY A 112 7.00 -15.53 -1.07
C GLY A 112 5.68 -15.74 -1.83
N MET A 113 5.75 -16.40 -2.97
CA MET A 113 4.58 -16.71 -3.80
C MET A 113 4.16 -18.17 -3.60
N PHE A 114 2.84 -18.39 -3.68
CA PHE A 114 2.24 -19.71 -3.72
C PHE A 114 0.97 -19.69 -4.59
N GLY A 115 0.68 -20.78 -5.29
CA GLY A 115 -0.49 -20.89 -6.15
C GLY A 115 -0.39 -22.05 -7.12
N GLU A 116 -1.49 -22.43 -7.76
CA GLU A 116 -1.53 -23.53 -8.72
C GLU A 116 -0.88 -23.17 -10.04
N LYS A 117 -0.14 -24.13 -10.57
CA LYS A 117 0.79 -24.05 -11.68
C LYS A 117 0.16 -24.13 -13.07
N ASN A 118 -1.16 -24.12 -13.20
CA ASN A 118 -1.83 -24.32 -14.48
C ASN A 118 -2.61 -23.10 -14.93
N VAL A 119 -1.88 -22.09 -15.39
CA VAL A 119 -2.53 -21.09 -16.24
C VAL A 119 -2.24 -21.49 -17.69
N ASP A 120 -3.15 -22.24 -18.25
CA ASP A 120 -3.27 -22.44 -19.70
C ASP A 120 -3.83 -21.16 -20.32
N THR A 121 -3.13 -20.07 -20.06
CA THR A 121 -3.40 -18.81 -20.70
C THR A 121 -2.50 -18.73 -21.93
N LYS A 122 -3.07 -18.35 -23.06
CA LYS A 122 -2.36 -17.98 -24.30
C LYS A 122 -1.32 -16.86 -24.08
N GLU A 123 -0.97 -16.57 -22.83
CA GLU A 123 0.03 -15.58 -22.47
C GLU A 123 1.41 -16.22 -22.42
N LYS A 124 2.33 -15.51 -23.03
CA LYS A 124 3.74 -15.85 -23.28
C LYS A 124 4.57 -16.11 -22.00
N TYR A 125 4.02 -15.88 -20.83
CA TYR A 125 4.74 -15.94 -19.57
C TYR A 125 3.92 -16.64 -18.49
N SER A 126 4.51 -17.61 -17.83
CA SER A 126 3.96 -18.22 -16.62
C SER A 126 4.82 -17.88 -15.40
N VAL A 127 4.19 -17.58 -14.28
CA VAL A 127 4.89 -17.41 -13.00
C VAL A 127 4.98 -18.78 -12.36
N SER A 128 6.20 -19.29 -12.15
CA SER A 128 6.42 -20.61 -11.56
C SER A 128 6.72 -20.49 -10.07
N SER A 129 5.87 -21.04 -9.22
CA SER A 129 6.01 -21.04 -7.76
C SER A 129 6.77 -22.25 -7.17
N ASN A 130 7.53 -23.00 -8.00
CA ASN A 130 8.18 -24.25 -7.56
C ASN A 130 9.46 -24.07 -6.71
N LYS A 131 9.91 -22.85 -6.51
CA LYS A 131 10.97 -22.49 -5.56
C LYS A 131 10.48 -21.33 -4.74
N LEU A 132 10.84 -21.28 -3.47
CA LEU A 132 10.73 -20.08 -2.63
C LEU A 132 11.67 -19.00 -3.22
N ASP A 133 11.30 -18.48 -4.37
CA ASP A 133 12.02 -17.35 -4.96
C ASP A 133 11.61 -16.11 -4.16
N PHE A 134 12.59 -15.50 -3.55
CA PHE A 134 12.41 -14.27 -2.83
C PHE A 134 12.27 -13.14 -3.85
N ASN A 135 11.07 -12.63 -3.99
CA ASN A 135 10.76 -11.53 -4.88
C ASN A 135 10.75 -10.22 -4.09
N LEU A 136 11.12 -9.14 -4.74
CA LEU A 136 11.18 -7.82 -4.14
C LEU A 136 9.99 -6.96 -4.56
N PHE A 137 9.54 -6.09 -3.67
CA PHE A 137 8.59 -5.05 -4.02
C PHE A 137 8.91 -3.72 -3.33
N VAL A 138 8.45 -2.66 -3.98
CA VAL A 138 8.48 -1.29 -3.46
C VAL A 138 7.10 -0.70 -3.69
N SER A 139 6.53 -0.06 -2.67
CA SER A 139 5.20 0.55 -2.78
C SER A 139 5.20 1.92 -2.11
N PRO A 140 5.51 2.98 -2.87
CA PRO A 140 5.27 4.35 -2.44
C PRO A 140 3.78 4.67 -2.46
N GLY A 141 3.35 5.56 -1.58
CA GLY A 141 1.97 6.01 -1.54
C GLY A 141 1.79 7.38 -0.90
N ILE A 142 0.61 7.92 -1.13
CA ILE A 142 0.14 9.17 -0.54
C ILE A 142 -1.26 8.96 0.01
N GLY A 143 -1.56 9.54 1.16
CA GLY A 143 -2.87 9.35 1.78
C GLY A 143 -3.23 10.42 2.79
N VAL A 144 -4.33 10.15 3.48
CA VAL A 144 -4.84 10.97 4.57
C VAL A 144 -5.17 10.06 5.75
N LYS A 145 -4.68 10.42 6.94
CA LYS A 145 -5.08 9.86 8.22
C LYS A 145 -6.17 10.75 8.82
N MET A 146 -7.23 10.13 9.30
CA MET A 146 -8.31 10.80 10.02
C MET A 146 -8.49 10.15 11.38
N HIS A 147 -8.25 10.90 12.47
CA HIS A 147 -8.53 10.43 13.82
C HIS A 147 -10.04 10.45 14.10
N ILE A 148 -10.58 9.30 14.51
CA ILE A 148 -11.96 9.16 15.03
C ILE A 148 -11.95 9.45 16.53
N THR A 149 -10.98 8.86 17.25
CA THR A 149 -10.67 9.12 18.65
C THR A 149 -9.18 9.44 18.78
N PRO A 150 -8.67 9.85 19.94
CA PRO A 150 -7.22 10.05 20.14
C PRO A 150 -6.37 8.82 19.78
N ASP A 151 -6.92 7.62 19.98
CA ASP A 151 -6.19 6.37 19.83
C ASP A 151 -6.58 5.58 18.56
N ILE A 152 -7.67 5.96 17.88
CA ILE A 152 -8.18 5.23 16.72
C ILE A 152 -8.33 6.20 15.55
N GLY A 153 -7.82 5.78 14.39
CA GLY A 153 -7.97 6.53 13.14
C GLY A 153 -8.24 5.64 11.95
N ILE A 154 -8.59 6.29 10.85
CA ILE A 154 -8.71 5.68 9.52
C ILE A 154 -7.63 6.28 8.64
N LEU A 155 -6.97 5.41 7.87
CA LEU A 155 -6.06 5.79 6.80
C LEU A 155 -6.69 5.47 5.46
N VAL A 156 -6.62 6.41 4.53
CA VAL A 156 -6.98 6.18 3.13
C VAL A 156 -5.79 6.61 2.29
N SER A 157 -5.31 5.74 1.41
CA SER A 157 -4.15 6.04 0.56
C SER A 157 -4.29 5.48 -0.84
N ILE A 158 -3.54 6.08 -1.75
CA ILE A 158 -3.26 5.58 -3.08
C ILE A 158 -1.80 5.15 -3.08
N ASN A 159 -1.54 3.92 -3.51
CA ASN A 159 -0.20 3.34 -3.52
C ASN A 159 0.11 2.81 -4.92
N ASP A 160 1.36 2.96 -5.35
CA ASP A 160 1.88 2.33 -6.56
C ASP A 160 2.75 1.14 -6.15
N GLY A 161 2.26 -0.07 -6.38
CA GLY A 161 2.98 -1.30 -6.12
C GLY A 161 3.86 -1.69 -7.31
N ALA A 162 5.17 -1.72 -7.12
CA ALA A 162 6.14 -2.20 -8.09
C ALA A 162 6.75 -3.52 -7.60
N TYR A 163 6.44 -4.62 -8.28
CA TYR A 163 6.84 -5.98 -7.90
C TYR A 163 7.83 -6.54 -8.92
N LEU A 164 9.01 -6.91 -8.46
CA LEU A 164 10.01 -7.60 -9.27
C LEU A 164 9.82 -9.11 -9.12
N VAL A 165 9.31 -9.74 -10.17
CA VAL A 165 8.93 -11.16 -10.19
C VAL A 165 9.79 -11.93 -11.19
N ASN A 166 10.26 -13.11 -10.80
CA ASN A 166 10.90 -14.05 -11.72
C ASN A 166 9.82 -14.79 -12.52
N ALA A 167 9.66 -14.43 -13.80
CA ALA A 167 8.71 -15.06 -14.69
C ALA A 167 9.41 -15.98 -15.69
N TYR A 168 8.85 -17.18 -15.90
CA TYR A 168 9.35 -18.13 -16.89
C TYR A 168 8.79 -17.80 -18.30
N ASP A 169 9.68 -17.55 -19.25
CA ASP A 169 9.32 -17.35 -20.67
C ASP A 169 9.24 -18.69 -21.37
N THR A 170 8.03 -19.17 -21.62
CA THR A 170 7.77 -20.47 -22.29
C THR A 170 8.34 -20.57 -23.70
N ASN A 171 8.51 -19.45 -24.41
CA ASN A 171 9.07 -19.45 -25.76
C ASN A 171 10.61 -19.54 -25.78
N LYS A 172 11.26 -19.05 -24.73
CA LYS A 172 12.73 -19.01 -24.63
C LYS A 172 13.29 -20.04 -23.68
N ASN A 173 12.41 -20.75 -22.97
CA ASN A 173 12.76 -21.76 -21.96
C ASN A 173 13.72 -21.19 -20.89
N ASP A 174 13.52 -19.90 -20.50
CA ASP A 174 14.40 -19.16 -19.64
C ASP A 174 13.63 -18.28 -18.64
N TYR A 175 14.23 -17.99 -17.48
CA TYR A 175 13.68 -17.10 -16.45
C TYR A 175 14.06 -15.66 -16.73
N LYS A 176 13.09 -14.75 -16.62
CA LYS A 176 13.32 -13.33 -16.75
C LYS A 176 12.68 -12.56 -15.61
N ASN A 177 13.41 -11.60 -15.08
CA ASN A 177 12.85 -10.64 -14.14
C ASN A 177 11.83 -9.75 -14.85
N LYS A 178 10.63 -9.72 -14.33
CA LYS A 178 9.54 -8.85 -14.79
C LYS A 178 9.14 -7.90 -13.68
N LEU A 179 8.93 -6.65 -14.09
CA LEU A 179 8.38 -5.63 -13.22
C LEU A 179 6.88 -5.54 -13.48
N ILE A 180 6.10 -5.84 -12.44
CA ILE A 180 4.63 -5.75 -12.44
C ILE A 180 4.27 -4.49 -11.66
N HIS A 181 3.36 -3.68 -12.20
CA HIS A 181 2.85 -2.49 -11.53
C HIS A 181 1.35 -2.61 -11.27
N ASP A 182 0.94 -2.18 -10.09
CA ASP A 182 -0.45 -1.95 -9.76
C ASP A 182 -0.63 -0.58 -9.10
N LEU A 183 -1.69 0.11 -9.42
CA LEU A 183 -2.12 1.32 -8.72
C LEU A 183 -3.29 0.93 -7.82
N GLY A 184 -3.06 0.99 -6.52
CA GLY A 184 -4.03 0.53 -5.51
C GLY A 184 -4.59 1.65 -4.66
N ILE A 185 -5.81 1.42 -4.19
CA ILE A 185 -6.42 2.21 -3.12
C ILE A 185 -6.43 1.35 -1.87
N SER A 186 -5.96 1.91 -0.74
CA SER A 186 -5.97 1.24 0.55
C SER A 186 -6.85 1.99 1.53
N ILE A 187 -7.57 1.23 2.34
CA ILE A 187 -8.31 1.72 3.50
C ILE A 187 -7.84 0.92 4.71
N GLY A 188 -7.39 1.61 5.75
CA GLY A 188 -6.89 0.98 6.96
C GLY A 188 -7.49 1.59 8.22
N VAL A 189 -7.53 0.77 9.26
CA VAL A 189 -7.80 1.24 10.64
C VAL A 189 -6.49 1.26 11.37
N CYS A 190 -6.18 2.36 12.03
CA CYS A 190 -4.99 2.49 12.84
C CYS A 190 -5.32 2.64 14.32
N PHE A 191 -4.48 2.04 15.15
CA PHE A 191 -4.52 2.13 16.59
C PHE A 191 -3.19 2.73 17.05
N GLN A 192 -3.26 3.88 17.71
CA GLN A 192 -2.09 4.55 18.26
C GLN A 192 -2.00 4.24 19.74
N ILE A 193 -0.88 3.68 20.17
CA ILE A 193 -0.58 3.42 21.58
C ILE A 193 0.45 4.46 21.97
N LYS A 194 0.10 5.31 22.92
CA LYS A 194 1.03 6.33 23.44
C LYS A 194 2.17 5.63 24.19
N GLY A 195 3.40 6.11 24.01
CA GLY A 195 4.54 5.70 24.82
C GLY A 195 4.34 6.11 26.28
N TRP A 196 4.90 5.34 27.19
CA TRP A 196 4.93 5.62 28.63
C TRP A 196 6.01 6.65 28.93
#